data_4a6f280417a6cc93a5b1a4f1388d03bc
#
_entry.id   4a6f280417a6cc93a5b1a4f1388d03bc
#
_cell.length_a   1.000
_cell.length_b   1.000
_cell.length_c   1.000
_cell.angle_alpha   90.00
_cell.angle_beta   90.00
_cell.angle_gamma   90.00
#
_symmetry.space_group_name_H-M   'P 1'
#
loop_
_entity.id
_entity.type
_entity.pdbx_description
1 polymer ?
#
loop_
_entity_poly.entity_id
_entity_poly.type
_entity_poly.pdbx_seq_one_letter_code
_entity_poly.pdbx_strand_id
1 'polypeptide(L)'
;HFLAMTATPIPRTLAITYYGDMDLSIIDEMPANRIPVVTKVVEPSRMIKVYKFIEEEVDAGYKCMVIYPLVEESEKLDLAAAVEAHQELDEKIFPNISVGLIHGRMKTEEKDAVMNKFANNEISILVSTTVVEVGVDIPNATIMVIEHAERFGLTQLHQLRGRVGRGTKKSYCILVERNVM
;
A
#
# COMPACT_ATOMS: atom_id res chain seq x y z
N HIS A 1 -22.33 -2.10 -26.55
CA HIS A 1 -22.18 -2.82 -25.30
C HIS A 1 -20.72 -3.26 -25.10
N PHE A 2 -20.15 -2.89 -24.03
CA PHE A 2 -18.77 -3.25 -23.66
C PHE A 2 -18.78 -4.16 -22.46
N LEU A 3 -18.17 -5.35 -22.60
CA LEU A 3 -18.00 -6.30 -21.49
C LEU A 3 -16.52 -6.54 -21.25
N ALA A 4 -16.04 -6.22 -20.06
CA ALA A 4 -14.69 -6.52 -19.64
C ALA A 4 -14.73 -7.67 -18.61
N MET A 5 -13.95 -8.73 -18.86
CA MET A 5 -13.81 -9.86 -17.96
C MET A 5 -12.37 -9.98 -17.51
N THR A 6 -12.19 -10.21 -16.22
CA THR A 6 -10.86 -10.38 -15.63
C THR A 6 -10.90 -11.42 -14.50
N ALA A 7 -9.78 -12.12 -14.30
CA ALA A 7 -9.61 -13.04 -13.19
C ALA A 7 -9.42 -12.32 -11.84
N THR A 8 -9.06 -11.01 -11.90
CA THR A 8 -8.89 -10.16 -10.72
C THR A 8 -9.85 -8.98 -10.83
N PRO A 9 -11.15 -9.16 -10.48
CA PRO A 9 -12.14 -8.09 -10.62
C PRO A 9 -11.86 -6.94 -9.65
N ILE A 10 -12.15 -5.73 -10.10
CA ILE A 10 -12.06 -4.52 -9.27
C ILE A 10 -13.30 -4.50 -8.36
N PRO A 11 -13.14 -4.43 -7.02
CA PRO A 11 -14.29 -4.36 -6.11
C PRO A 11 -15.15 -3.14 -6.35
N ARG A 12 -16.46 -3.30 -6.15
CA ARG A 12 -17.44 -2.23 -6.33
C ARG A 12 -17.08 -0.96 -5.54
N THR A 13 -16.60 -1.12 -4.30
CA THR A 13 -16.19 0.00 -3.46
C THR A 13 -15.06 0.83 -4.06
N LEU A 14 -14.09 0.17 -4.70
CA LEU A 14 -12.98 0.85 -5.35
C LEU A 14 -13.43 1.50 -6.66
N ALA A 15 -14.27 0.83 -7.45
CA ALA A 15 -14.83 1.35 -8.69
C ALA A 15 -15.70 2.58 -8.44
N ILE A 16 -16.54 2.58 -7.42
CA ILE A 16 -17.36 3.74 -7.02
C ILE A 16 -16.50 4.92 -6.60
N THR A 17 -15.41 4.67 -5.90
CA THR A 17 -14.48 5.72 -5.46
C THR A 17 -13.85 6.45 -6.66
N TYR A 18 -13.61 5.76 -7.77
CA TYR A 18 -12.90 6.33 -8.93
C TYR A 18 -13.80 6.66 -10.13
N TYR A 19 -14.83 5.86 -10.42
CA TYR A 19 -15.62 6.00 -11.65
C TYR A 19 -17.08 6.38 -11.47
N GLY A 20 -17.65 6.26 -10.30
CA GLY A 20 -19.02 6.69 -9.98
C GLY A 20 -20.17 5.94 -10.70
N ASP A 21 -20.04 5.63 -11.97
CA ASP A 21 -21.13 5.20 -12.84
C ASP A 21 -20.98 3.80 -13.46
N MET A 22 -20.10 2.95 -12.98
CA MET A 22 -19.94 1.61 -13.55
C MET A 22 -20.69 0.54 -12.78
N ASP A 23 -21.51 -0.23 -13.49
CA ASP A 23 -22.11 -1.44 -12.96
C ASP A 23 -21.06 -2.55 -12.91
N LEU A 24 -20.77 -3.03 -11.72
CA LEU A 24 -19.81 -4.08 -11.50
C LEU A 24 -20.51 -5.33 -10.94
N SER A 25 -20.43 -6.42 -11.70
CA SER A 25 -20.89 -7.74 -11.25
C SER A 25 -19.68 -8.58 -10.86
N ILE A 26 -19.59 -8.95 -9.60
CA ILE A 26 -18.51 -9.79 -9.09
C ILE A 26 -19.08 -11.19 -8.79
N ILE A 27 -18.52 -12.19 -9.48
CA ILE A 27 -18.79 -13.58 -9.17
C ILE A 27 -17.71 -14.01 -8.18
N ASP A 28 -17.97 -13.87 -6.88
CA ASP A 28 -17.00 -14.18 -5.85
C ASP A 28 -17.69 -14.76 -4.61
N GLU A 29 -17.22 -15.93 -4.20
CA GLU A 29 -17.52 -16.45 -2.87
C GLU A 29 -16.33 -16.10 -1.98
N MET A 30 -16.50 -15.10 -1.15
CA MET A 30 -15.51 -14.77 -0.14
C MET A 30 -15.41 -15.91 0.89
N PRO A 31 -14.20 -16.32 1.27
CA PRO A 31 -14.05 -17.21 2.42
C PRO A 31 -14.75 -16.62 3.65
N ALA A 32 -15.49 -17.43 4.37
CA ALA A 32 -16.42 -17.02 5.43
C ALA A 32 -15.79 -16.21 6.58
N ASN A 33 -14.46 -16.16 6.69
CA ASN A 33 -13.74 -15.53 7.80
C ASN A 33 -12.87 -14.34 7.38
N ARG A 34 -13.06 -13.80 6.16
CA ARG A 34 -12.25 -12.69 5.69
C ARG A 34 -12.87 -11.36 6.10
N ILE A 35 -12.15 -10.58 6.89
CA ILE A 35 -12.55 -9.24 7.27
C ILE A 35 -12.29 -8.29 6.08
N PRO A 36 -13.29 -7.51 5.64
CA PRO A 36 -13.09 -6.56 4.53
C PRO A 36 -12.02 -5.53 4.85
N VAL A 37 -11.23 -5.16 3.84
CA VAL A 37 -10.26 -4.08 3.95
C VAL A 37 -10.99 -2.73 3.82
N VAL A 38 -10.76 -1.83 4.77
CA VAL A 38 -11.30 -0.48 4.72
C VAL A 38 -10.43 0.38 3.81
N THR A 39 -11.02 0.95 2.77
CA THR A 39 -10.33 1.81 1.81
C THR A 39 -10.74 3.27 2.03
N LYS A 40 -9.75 4.15 2.18
CA LYS A 40 -9.97 5.59 2.35
C LYS A 40 -9.09 6.38 1.38
N VAL A 41 -9.65 7.43 0.81
CA VAL A 41 -8.90 8.41 0.02
C VAL A 41 -8.58 9.60 0.92
N VAL A 42 -7.33 10.01 0.96
CA VAL A 42 -6.84 11.04 1.88
C VAL A 42 -6.08 12.12 1.11
N GLU A 43 -6.33 13.36 1.47
CA GLU A 43 -5.58 14.52 0.99
C GLU A 43 -4.30 14.71 1.80
N PRO A 44 -3.23 15.31 1.23
CA PRO A 44 -1.98 15.55 1.95
C PRO A 44 -2.13 16.31 3.27
N SER A 45 -3.12 17.20 3.37
CA SER A 45 -3.40 17.96 4.59
C SER A 45 -3.81 17.09 5.77
N ARG A 46 -4.25 15.86 5.53
CA ARG A 46 -4.69 14.92 6.57
C ARG A 46 -3.65 13.87 6.93
N MET A 47 -2.44 13.95 6.37
CA MET A 47 -1.38 12.97 6.61
C MET A 47 -0.93 12.92 8.07
N ILE A 48 -1.03 14.00 8.81
CA ILE A 48 -0.71 14.01 10.25
C ILE A 48 -1.56 12.99 11.02
N LYS A 49 -2.84 12.91 10.69
CA LYS A 49 -3.75 11.92 11.30
C LYS A 49 -3.41 10.49 10.87
N VAL A 50 -2.99 10.32 9.62
CA VAL A 50 -2.55 9.02 9.10
C VAL A 50 -1.30 8.56 9.82
N TYR A 51 -0.31 9.42 10.01
CA TYR A 51 0.92 9.10 10.73
C TYR A 51 0.66 8.71 12.18
N LYS A 52 -0.23 9.42 12.85
CA LYS A 52 -0.63 9.08 14.20
C LYS A 52 -1.29 7.70 14.27
N PHE A 53 -2.15 7.40 13.32
CA PHE A 53 -2.80 6.10 13.22
C PHE A 53 -1.79 4.98 12.97
N ILE A 54 -0.81 5.21 12.09
CA ILE A 54 0.29 4.26 11.83
C ILE A 54 1.08 3.98 13.12
N GLU A 55 1.42 5.02 13.86
CA GLU A 55 2.15 4.89 15.12
C GLU A 55 1.36 4.04 16.13
N GLU A 56 0.07 4.27 16.26
CA GLU A 56 -0.80 3.49 17.15
C GLU A 56 -0.83 2.01 16.75
N GLU A 57 -0.94 1.72 15.46
CA GLU A 57 -0.96 0.35 14.94
C GLU A 57 0.39 -0.35 15.13
N VAL A 58 1.50 0.35 14.90
CA VAL A 58 2.84 -0.19 15.11
C VAL A 58 3.08 -0.49 16.60
N ASP A 59 2.65 0.41 17.49
CA ASP A 59 2.74 0.19 18.93
C ASP A 59 1.93 -1.02 19.40
N ALA A 60 0.86 -1.33 18.68
CA ALA A 60 0.04 -2.52 18.93
C ALA A 60 0.62 -3.81 18.34
N GLY A 61 1.77 -3.75 17.66
CA GLY A 61 2.44 -4.91 17.08
C GLY A 61 2.15 -5.17 15.62
N TYR A 62 1.50 -4.24 14.93
CA TYR A 62 1.17 -4.36 13.50
C TYR A 62 2.17 -3.61 12.63
N LYS A 63 2.08 -3.83 11.32
CA LYS A 63 3.03 -3.29 10.35
C LYS A 63 2.33 -2.47 9.28
N CYS A 64 3.07 -1.52 8.71
CA CYS A 64 2.60 -0.64 7.66
C CYS A 64 3.49 -0.76 6.41
N MET A 65 2.86 -0.76 5.25
CA MET A 65 3.54 -0.65 3.97
C MET A 65 3.20 0.69 3.32
N VAL A 66 4.20 1.38 2.80
CA VAL A 66 4.04 2.64 2.06
C VAL A 66 4.52 2.42 0.65
N ILE A 67 3.62 2.52 -0.32
CA ILE A 67 3.89 2.21 -1.72
C ILE A 67 3.99 3.51 -2.53
N TYR A 68 5.09 3.68 -3.23
CA TYR A 68 5.31 4.77 -4.19
C TYR A 68 5.19 4.24 -5.62
N PRO A 69 4.58 5.02 -6.53
CA PRO A 69 4.47 4.59 -7.92
C PRO A 69 5.83 4.61 -8.61
N LEU A 70 6.03 3.70 -9.54
CA LEU A 70 7.14 3.71 -10.46
C LEU A 70 6.58 3.91 -11.87
N VAL A 71 6.78 5.10 -12.43
CA VAL A 71 6.35 5.44 -13.78
C VAL A 71 7.57 5.42 -14.71
N GLU A 72 7.48 4.72 -15.82
CA GLU A 72 8.61 4.51 -16.75
C GLU A 72 9.30 5.81 -17.19
N GLU A 73 8.53 6.86 -17.40
CA GLU A 73 9.04 8.15 -17.86
C GLU A 73 9.82 8.96 -16.80
N SER A 74 9.63 8.62 -15.53
CA SER A 74 10.21 9.35 -14.41
C SER A 74 10.81 8.45 -13.33
N GLU A 75 11.33 7.30 -13.72
CA GLU A 75 11.88 6.31 -12.80
C GLU A 75 12.88 6.90 -11.79
N LYS A 76 13.78 7.78 -12.26
CA LYS A 76 14.76 8.42 -11.39
C LYS A 76 14.12 9.34 -10.36
N LEU A 77 13.09 10.09 -10.74
CA LEU A 77 12.37 11.00 -9.86
C LEU A 77 11.54 10.21 -8.83
N ASP A 78 10.90 9.14 -9.26
CA ASP A 78 10.10 8.29 -8.38
C ASP A 78 10.99 7.56 -7.37
N LEU A 79 12.15 7.09 -7.80
CA LEU A 79 13.14 6.50 -6.90
C LEU A 79 13.65 7.53 -5.88
N ALA A 80 13.99 8.73 -6.32
CA ALA A 80 14.44 9.81 -5.44
C ALA A 80 13.35 10.17 -4.42
N ALA A 81 12.09 10.22 -4.85
CA ALA A 81 10.96 10.51 -3.97
C ALA A 81 10.79 9.44 -2.88
N ALA A 82 10.94 8.17 -3.25
CA ALA A 82 10.84 7.07 -2.28
C ALA A 82 12.00 7.07 -1.29
N VAL A 83 13.22 7.34 -1.74
CA VAL A 83 14.41 7.46 -0.88
C VAL A 83 14.25 8.62 0.09
N GLU A 84 13.81 9.78 -0.39
CA GLU A 84 13.56 10.96 0.44
C GLU A 84 12.45 10.69 1.46
N ALA A 85 11.36 10.04 1.05
CA ALA A 85 10.27 9.68 1.94
C ALA A 85 10.72 8.70 3.02
N HIS A 86 11.51 7.71 2.67
CA HIS A 86 12.08 6.77 3.64
C HIS A 86 12.91 7.51 4.68
N GLN A 87 13.77 8.41 4.24
CA GLN A 87 14.62 9.19 5.13
C GLN A 87 13.79 10.09 6.06
N GLU A 88 12.78 10.76 5.52
CA GLU A 88 11.88 11.60 6.30
C GLU A 88 11.09 10.81 7.34
N LEU A 89 10.55 9.65 6.96
CA LEU A 89 9.81 8.79 7.87
C LEU A 89 10.72 8.23 8.99
N ASP A 90 11.91 7.81 8.63
CA ASP A 90 12.85 7.21 9.59
C ASP A 90 13.42 8.22 10.59
N GLU A 91 13.79 9.40 10.12
CA GLU A 91 14.50 10.39 10.93
C GLU A 91 13.58 11.42 11.61
N LYS A 92 12.52 11.85 10.94
CA LYS A 92 11.68 12.97 11.40
C LYS A 92 10.32 12.57 11.92
N ILE A 93 9.61 11.72 11.19
CA ILE A 93 8.22 11.38 11.51
C ILE A 93 8.15 10.25 12.53
N PHE A 94 8.93 9.21 12.32
CA PHE A 94 8.95 8.03 13.19
C PHE A 94 10.37 7.71 13.68
N PRO A 95 11.00 8.60 14.45
CA PRO A 95 12.40 8.40 14.86
C PRO A 95 12.61 7.17 15.76
N ASN A 96 11.56 6.66 16.39
CA ASN A 96 11.61 5.51 17.27
C ASN A 96 11.11 4.20 16.62
N ILE A 97 10.78 4.24 15.33
CA ILE A 97 10.29 3.10 14.59
C ILE A 97 11.27 2.77 13.46
N SER A 98 11.59 1.49 13.28
CA SER A 98 12.44 1.05 12.19
C SER A 98 11.70 1.09 10.86
N VAL A 99 12.20 1.88 9.92
CA VAL A 99 11.65 2.03 8.58
C VAL A 99 12.61 1.44 7.56
N GLY A 100 12.13 0.52 6.74
CA GLY A 100 12.91 -0.08 5.66
C GLY A 100 12.54 0.48 4.30
N LEU A 101 13.41 0.27 3.30
CA LEU A 101 13.22 0.69 1.92
C LEU A 101 13.54 -0.45 0.96
N ILE A 102 12.63 -0.68 0.01
CA ILE A 102 12.86 -1.57 -1.13
C ILE A 102 12.61 -0.79 -2.41
N HIS A 103 13.55 -0.87 -3.35
CA HIS A 103 13.40 -0.27 -4.69
C HIS A 103 13.98 -1.15 -5.78
N GLY A 104 13.63 -0.88 -7.03
CA GLY A 104 13.95 -1.74 -8.16
C GLY A 104 15.44 -1.88 -8.49
N ARG A 105 16.28 -0.95 -8.05
CA ARG A 105 17.72 -0.99 -8.29
C ARG A 105 18.51 -1.80 -7.25
N MET A 106 17.86 -2.20 -6.18
CA MET A 106 18.49 -3.06 -5.19
C MET A 106 18.70 -4.48 -5.74
N LYS A 107 19.76 -5.12 -5.30
CA LYS A 107 20.00 -6.54 -5.62
C LYS A 107 18.94 -7.41 -4.92
N THR A 108 18.65 -8.57 -5.50
CA THR A 108 17.68 -9.52 -4.94
C THR A 108 18.00 -9.87 -3.49
N GLU A 109 19.27 -10.08 -3.18
CA GLU A 109 19.73 -10.41 -1.81
C GLU A 109 19.44 -9.27 -0.83
N GLU A 110 19.62 -8.02 -1.26
CA GLU A 110 19.30 -6.85 -0.44
C GLU A 110 17.81 -6.72 -0.18
N LYS A 111 16.99 -6.95 -1.22
CA LYS A 111 15.53 -6.94 -1.10
C LYS A 111 15.05 -8.02 -0.14
N ASP A 112 15.58 -9.23 -0.30
CA ASP A 112 15.22 -10.35 0.56
C ASP A 112 15.61 -10.10 2.02
N ALA A 113 16.76 -9.49 2.26
CA ALA A 113 17.20 -9.12 3.61
C ALA A 113 16.23 -8.14 4.26
N VAL A 114 15.79 -7.11 3.54
CA VAL A 114 14.81 -6.13 4.05
C VAL A 114 13.46 -6.79 4.30
N MET A 115 12.99 -7.63 3.37
CA MET A 115 11.74 -8.35 3.54
C MET A 115 11.76 -9.30 4.74
N ASN A 116 12.86 -9.99 4.97
CA ASN A 116 13.00 -10.85 6.14
C ASN A 116 12.96 -10.06 7.45
N LYS A 117 13.60 -8.90 7.49
CA LYS A 117 13.52 -8.00 8.66
C LYS A 117 12.10 -7.51 8.88
N PHE A 118 11.39 -7.19 7.82
CA PHE A 118 10.00 -6.79 7.91
C PHE A 118 9.10 -7.92 8.40
N ALA A 119 9.28 -9.13 7.88
CA ALA A 119 8.54 -10.31 8.32
C ALA A 119 8.83 -10.68 9.78
N ASN A 120 10.07 -10.47 10.25
CA ASN A 120 10.51 -10.82 11.60
C ASN A 120 10.30 -9.72 12.64
N ASN A 121 9.56 -8.67 12.33
CA ASN A 121 9.28 -7.53 13.22
C ASN A 121 10.49 -6.64 13.55
N GLU A 122 11.59 -6.77 12.83
CA GLU A 122 12.74 -5.89 12.98
C GLU A 122 12.52 -4.55 12.29
N ILE A 123 11.67 -4.53 11.25
CA ILE A 123 11.19 -3.33 10.56
C ILE A 123 9.67 -3.32 10.68
N SER A 124 9.10 -2.20 11.08
CA SER A 124 7.66 -2.05 11.27
C SER A 124 6.98 -1.28 10.15
N ILE A 125 7.72 -0.43 9.43
CA ILE A 125 7.22 0.32 8.28
C ILE A 125 8.14 0.03 7.09
N LEU A 126 7.55 -0.38 5.98
CA LEU A 126 8.28 -0.66 4.74
C LEU A 126 7.87 0.30 3.64
N VAL A 127 8.81 1.09 3.14
CA VAL A 127 8.63 1.92 1.94
C VAL A 127 9.08 1.13 0.73
N SER A 128 8.24 1.03 -0.30
CA SER A 128 8.54 0.28 -1.51
C SER A 128 8.11 1.03 -2.76
N THR A 129 8.94 0.99 -3.79
CA THR A 129 8.60 1.55 -5.11
C THR A 129 7.96 0.53 -6.03
N THR A 130 8.14 -0.75 -5.76
CA THR A 130 7.65 -1.81 -6.64
C THR A 130 6.74 -2.76 -5.91
N VAL A 131 5.59 -2.95 -6.49
CA VAL A 131 4.52 -3.76 -5.94
C VAL A 131 4.71 -5.24 -6.19
N VAL A 132 5.22 -5.59 -7.38
CA VAL A 132 5.30 -6.97 -7.85
C VAL A 132 6.26 -7.79 -7.01
N GLU A 133 7.27 -7.15 -6.44
CA GLU A 133 8.31 -7.80 -5.66
C GLU A 133 7.94 -7.95 -4.18
N VAL A 134 6.94 -7.20 -3.72
CA VAL A 134 6.37 -7.36 -2.39
C VAL A 134 5.25 -8.41 -2.46
N GLY A 135 5.58 -9.57 -3.04
CA GLY A 135 4.62 -10.65 -3.26
C GLY A 135 4.40 -11.56 -2.07
N VAL A 136 4.99 -11.25 -0.93
CA VAL A 136 4.88 -12.09 0.26
C VAL A 136 3.72 -11.61 1.11
N ASP A 137 2.84 -12.52 1.47
CA ASP A 137 1.75 -12.26 2.41
C ASP A 137 2.34 -12.03 3.79
N ILE A 138 2.12 -10.85 4.33
CA ILE A 138 2.53 -10.52 5.68
C ILE A 138 1.27 -10.36 6.54
N PRO A 139 0.93 -11.37 7.34
CA PRO A 139 -0.34 -11.38 8.09
C PRO A 139 -0.52 -10.19 9.03
N ASN A 140 0.57 -9.66 9.57
CA ASN A 140 0.54 -8.54 10.50
C ASN A 140 0.60 -7.17 9.83
N ALA A 141 0.64 -7.10 8.49
CA ALA A 141 0.55 -5.84 7.75
C ALA A 141 -0.91 -5.41 7.66
N THR A 142 -1.30 -4.47 8.51
CA THR A 142 -2.69 -4.02 8.63
C THR A 142 -2.94 -2.69 7.93
N ILE A 143 -1.89 -1.97 7.55
CA ILE A 143 -2.01 -0.69 6.86
C ILE A 143 -1.18 -0.71 5.59
N MET A 144 -1.81 -0.32 4.48
CA MET A 144 -1.11 -0.01 3.24
C MET A 144 -1.42 1.42 2.86
N VAL A 145 -0.39 2.25 2.76
CA VAL A 145 -0.48 3.62 2.26
C VAL A 145 0.01 3.63 0.83
N ILE A 146 -0.82 4.08 -0.10
CA ILE A 146 -0.48 4.18 -1.52
C ILE A 146 -0.31 5.67 -1.84
N GLU A 147 0.94 6.08 -2.02
CA GLU A 147 1.29 7.46 -2.36
C GLU A 147 1.05 7.73 -3.84
N HIS A 148 0.63 8.93 -4.18
CA HIS A 148 0.26 9.32 -5.54
C HIS A 148 -0.69 8.30 -6.18
N ALA A 149 -1.77 7.98 -5.48
CA ALA A 149 -2.72 6.95 -5.89
C ALA A 149 -3.33 7.20 -7.28
N GLU A 150 -3.41 8.47 -7.69
CA GLU A 150 -3.89 8.89 -9.01
C GLU A 150 -3.04 8.35 -10.17
N ARG A 151 -1.78 7.98 -9.90
CA ARG A 151 -0.88 7.42 -10.93
C ARG A 151 -1.04 5.92 -11.14
N PHE A 152 -1.78 5.26 -10.28
CA PHE A 152 -2.05 3.83 -10.40
C PHE A 152 -3.35 3.59 -11.16
N GLY A 153 -3.38 2.54 -11.98
CA GLY A 153 -4.62 2.04 -12.54
C GLY A 153 -5.46 1.31 -11.47
N LEU A 154 -6.77 1.21 -11.68
CA LEU A 154 -7.66 0.55 -10.72
C LEU A 154 -7.31 -0.91 -10.47
N THR A 155 -6.88 -1.64 -11.50
CA THR A 155 -6.45 -3.02 -11.37
C THR A 155 -5.23 -3.14 -10.45
N GLN A 156 -4.28 -2.21 -10.61
CA GLN A 156 -3.10 -2.16 -9.75
C GLN A 156 -3.47 -1.85 -8.30
N LEU A 157 -4.34 -0.88 -8.07
CA LEU A 157 -4.83 -0.55 -6.73
C LEU A 157 -5.54 -1.73 -6.07
N HIS A 158 -6.33 -2.46 -6.84
CA HIS A 158 -6.99 -3.67 -6.34
C HIS A 158 -5.99 -4.77 -5.96
N GLN A 159 -4.99 -5.00 -6.80
CA GLN A 159 -3.93 -5.98 -6.52
C GLN A 159 -3.13 -5.59 -5.27
N LEU A 160 -2.81 -4.31 -5.12
CA LEU A 160 -2.14 -3.78 -3.94
C LEU A 160 -2.98 -3.99 -2.68
N ARG A 161 -4.23 -3.60 -2.74
CA ARG A 161 -5.17 -3.75 -1.63
C ARG A 161 -5.28 -5.21 -1.16
N GLY A 162 -5.17 -6.15 -2.09
CA GLY A 162 -5.19 -7.57 -1.79
C GLY A 162 -3.98 -8.10 -1.00
N ARG A 163 -2.93 -7.29 -0.86
CA ARG A 163 -1.73 -7.68 -0.09
C ARG A 163 -1.90 -7.51 1.41
N VAL A 164 -2.86 -6.72 1.85
CA VAL A 164 -3.21 -6.57 3.26
C VAL A 164 -4.53 -7.28 3.56
N GLY A 165 -4.87 -7.43 4.84
CA GLY A 165 -6.15 -8.04 5.24
C GLY A 165 -6.16 -9.55 5.19
N ARG A 166 -5.00 -10.18 5.24
CA ARG A 166 -4.88 -11.65 5.23
C ARG A 166 -4.90 -12.28 6.62
N GLY A 167 -4.80 -11.45 7.66
CA GLY A 167 -4.92 -11.89 9.04
C GLY A 167 -6.35 -11.81 9.55
N THR A 168 -6.51 -11.96 10.84
CA THR A 168 -7.81 -11.89 11.53
C THR A 168 -8.18 -10.47 11.96
N LYS A 169 -7.27 -9.52 11.80
CA LYS A 169 -7.49 -8.13 12.18
C LYS A 169 -7.97 -7.29 11.01
N LYS A 170 -8.78 -6.27 11.32
CA LYS A 170 -9.21 -5.26 10.36
C LYS A 170 -8.00 -4.54 9.75
N SER A 171 -8.00 -4.40 8.44
CA SER A 171 -6.92 -3.79 7.68
C SER A 171 -7.40 -2.57 6.91
N TYR A 172 -6.46 -1.69 6.57
CA TYR A 172 -6.74 -0.40 5.97
C TYR A 172 -5.88 -0.19 4.73
N CYS A 173 -6.49 0.34 3.68
CA CYS A 173 -5.80 0.79 2.49
C CYS A 173 -6.05 2.29 2.34
N ILE A 174 -5.01 3.09 2.47
CA ILE A 174 -5.08 4.55 2.44
C ILE A 174 -4.50 5.05 1.13
N LEU A 175 -5.35 5.64 0.31
CA LEU A 175 -4.99 6.17 -1.00
C LEU A 175 -4.71 7.66 -0.85
N VAL A 176 -3.47 8.07 -1.06
CA VAL A 176 -3.08 9.48 -0.95
C VAL A 176 -3.04 10.11 -2.35
N GLU A 177 -3.91 11.07 -2.58
CA GLU A 177 -3.95 11.86 -3.81
C GLU A 177 -3.19 13.16 -3.61
N ARG A 178 -2.13 13.36 -4.42
CA ARG A 178 -1.28 14.55 -4.29
C ARG A 178 -1.44 15.58 -5.39
N ASN A 179 -2.01 15.20 -6.51
CA ASN A 179 -2.29 16.10 -7.63
C ASN A 179 -3.79 16.31 -7.78
N VAL A 180 -4.39 16.96 -6.81
CA VAL A 180 -5.77 17.42 -6.92
C VAL A 180 -5.71 18.80 -7.56
N MET A 181 -6.07 18.85 -8.86
CA MET A 181 -6.32 20.15 -9.49
C MET A 181 -7.71 20.64 -9.09
#